data_8b4bc9d9ce1b2c9349f5162de58813d2
#
_entry.id   8b4bc9d9ce1b2c9349f5162de58813d2
#
_cell.length_a   1.000
_cell.length_b   1.000
_cell.length_c   1.000
_cell.angle_alpha   90.00
_cell.angle_beta   90.00
_cell.angle_gamma   90.00
#
_symmetry.space_group_name_H-M   'P 1'
#
loop_
_entity.id
_entity.type
_entity.pdbx_description
1 polymer ?
#
loop_
_entity_poly.entity_id
_entity_poly.type
_entity_poly.pdbx_seq_one_letter_code
_entity_poly.pdbx_strand_id
1 'polypeptide(L)'
;MVSLSQGSGIFFMATVGKICSCFGHFNVDITDELTARTRIEIDKAINDGVRIFLFGGRSDFDDLCYDLVTEKRNANPQLGIKRVFCFPLEKQLRKPPRWFSIKEYEALECPAKDFDYWYTSIYYRNLAMIDNSDLILFCVEQRENSGAYKAYRYALKKHKCVVNMLV
;
A
#
# COMPACT_ATOMS: atom_id res chain seq x y z
N MET A 1 -7.61 -17.98 -15.33
CA MET A 1 -8.74 -17.21 -14.78
C MET A 1 -8.70 -17.34 -13.27
N VAL A 2 -8.26 -16.30 -12.57
CA VAL A 2 -8.19 -16.34 -11.10
C VAL A 2 -9.58 -16.01 -10.60
N SER A 3 -10.24 -16.99 -9.98
CA SER A 3 -11.52 -16.79 -9.32
C SER A 3 -11.31 -15.82 -8.15
N LEU A 4 -11.92 -14.66 -8.21
CA LEU A 4 -12.01 -13.76 -7.09
C LEU A 4 -12.83 -14.47 -6.02
N SER A 5 -12.16 -15.07 -5.03
CA SER A 5 -12.87 -15.57 -3.87
C SER A 5 -13.50 -14.37 -3.16
N GLN A 6 -14.79 -14.41 -2.95
CA GLN A 6 -15.56 -13.41 -2.20
C GLN A 6 -15.23 -13.47 -0.69
N GLY A 7 -13.98 -13.52 -0.36
CA GLY A 7 -13.49 -13.45 1.02
C GLY A 7 -12.67 -12.19 1.18
N SER A 8 -12.88 -11.51 2.26
CA SER A 8 -12.15 -10.35 2.73
C SER A 8 -10.66 -10.38 2.40
N GLY A 9 -10.26 -9.86 1.25
CA GLY A 9 -8.86 -9.63 1.11
C GLY A 9 -8.23 -9.90 -0.25
N ILE A 10 -7.08 -9.34 -0.45
CA ILE A 10 -6.18 -9.32 -1.61
C ILE A 10 -5.48 -10.68 -1.83
N PHE A 11 -5.96 -11.74 -1.21
CA PHE A 11 -5.16 -12.87 -0.84
C PHE A 11 -5.00 -13.97 -1.70
N PHE A 12 -5.79 -14.06 -2.67
CA PHE A 12 -5.61 -15.05 -3.68
C PHE A 12 -4.27 -14.96 -4.39
N MET A 13 -3.58 -13.84 -4.25
CA MET A 13 -2.23 -13.66 -4.76
C MET A 13 -1.15 -13.99 -3.73
N ALA A 14 -1.52 -14.28 -2.50
CA ALA A 14 -0.61 -14.48 -1.38
C ALA A 14 0.26 -15.74 -1.49
N THR A 15 -0.07 -16.65 -2.37
CA THR A 15 0.76 -17.83 -2.61
C THR A 15 2.08 -17.53 -3.32
N VAL A 16 2.30 -16.29 -3.77
CA VAL A 16 3.42 -15.92 -4.65
C VAL A 16 4.44 -14.99 -3.98
N GLY A 17 4.34 -14.74 -2.69
CA GLY A 17 5.31 -13.93 -1.97
C GLY A 17 4.68 -13.11 -0.84
N LYS A 18 5.53 -12.41 -0.13
CA LYS A 18 5.12 -11.52 0.96
C LYS A 18 4.51 -10.24 0.43
N ILE A 19 3.75 -9.58 1.28
CA ILE A 19 2.99 -8.35 0.98
C ILE A 19 3.54 -7.18 1.78
N CYS A 20 3.76 -6.05 1.11
CA CYS A 20 4.14 -4.79 1.73
C CYS A 20 3.11 -3.70 1.39
N SER A 21 2.67 -2.95 2.39
CA SER A 21 1.84 -1.76 2.21
C SER A 21 2.63 -0.49 2.47
N CYS A 22 2.25 0.61 1.82
CA CYS A 22 2.88 1.91 1.99
C CYS A 22 1.84 2.94 2.44
N PHE A 23 2.19 3.79 3.42
CA PHE A 23 1.34 4.86 3.93
C PHE A 23 2.15 6.10 4.26
N GLY A 24 1.66 7.26 3.88
CA GLY A 24 2.25 8.54 4.24
C GLY A 24 1.21 9.63 4.43
N HIS A 25 1.62 10.75 5.02
CA HIS A 25 0.79 11.94 5.03
C HIS A 25 0.57 12.45 3.61
N PHE A 26 -0.54 13.17 3.38
CA PHE A 26 -0.91 13.66 2.06
C PHE A 26 0.21 14.48 1.42
N ASN A 27 0.79 15.41 2.17
CA ASN A 27 1.94 16.19 1.73
C ASN A 27 3.17 15.82 2.56
N VAL A 28 4.20 15.35 1.88
CA VAL A 28 5.49 15.03 2.48
C VAL A 28 6.57 15.66 1.61
N ASP A 29 7.56 16.28 2.24
CA ASP A 29 8.72 16.80 1.51
C ASP A 29 9.59 15.64 1.03
N ILE A 30 9.59 15.41 -0.27
CA ILE A 30 10.35 14.32 -0.90
C ILE A 30 11.79 14.78 -1.14
N THR A 31 12.62 14.57 -0.15
CA THR A 31 14.05 14.88 -0.21
C THR A 31 14.83 13.73 -0.85
N ASP A 32 16.07 14.02 -1.29
CA ASP A 32 16.97 12.98 -1.78
C ASP A 32 17.30 11.95 -0.70
N GLU A 33 17.41 12.39 0.56
CA GLU A 33 17.64 11.53 1.71
C GLU A 33 16.45 10.57 1.94
N LEU A 34 15.23 11.08 1.92
CA LEU A 34 14.02 10.25 2.05
C LEU A 34 13.93 9.25 0.91
N THR A 35 14.20 9.69 -0.31
CA THR A 35 14.20 8.82 -1.49
C THR A 35 15.23 7.69 -1.36
N ALA A 36 16.46 8.02 -0.97
CA ALA A 36 17.52 7.03 -0.77
C ALA A 36 17.17 6.02 0.33
N ARG A 37 16.66 6.49 1.45
CA ARG A 37 16.23 5.63 2.56
C ARG A 37 15.10 4.71 2.15
N THR A 38 14.08 5.25 1.47
CA THR A 38 12.95 4.47 0.99
C THR A 38 13.39 3.40 -0.01
N ARG A 39 14.30 3.73 -0.91
CA ARG A 39 14.88 2.79 -1.87
C ARG A 39 15.57 1.61 -1.15
N ILE A 40 16.35 1.88 -0.13
CA ILE A 40 17.01 0.86 0.68
C ILE A 40 15.99 -0.09 1.32
N GLU A 41 14.92 0.45 1.89
CA GLU A 41 13.90 -0.38 2.55
C GLU A 41 13.09 -1.21 1.55
N ILE A 42 12.79 -0.68 0.37
CA ILE A 42 12.15 -1.44 -0.71
C ILE A 42 13.08 -2.56 -1.22
N ASP A 43 14.38 -2.29 -1.38
CA ASP A 43 15.34 -3.30 -1.79
C ASP A 43 15.44 -4.43 -0.77
N LYS A 44 15.51 -4.10 0.53
CA LYS A 44 15.48 -5.09 1.61
C LYS A 44 14.21 -5.93 1.57
N ALA A 45 13.06 -5.28 1.40
CA ALA A 45 11.77 -5.97 1.33
C ALA A 45 11.74 -6.99 0.19
N ILE A 46 12.21 -6.60 -1.00
CA ILE A 46 12.26 -7.49 -2.16
C ILE A 46 13.25 -8.65 -1.90
N ASN A 47 14.39 -8.38 -1.30
CA ASN A 47 15.37 -9.41 -0.92
C ASN A 47 14.81 -10.38 0.12
N ASP A 48 13.91 -9.91 1.00
CA ASP A 48 13.23 -10.73 2.00
C ASP A 48 12.01 -11.48 1.48
N GLY A 49 11.71 -11.36 0.19
CA GLY A 49 10.65 -12.11 -0.48
C GLY A 49 9.35 -11.35 -0.72
N VAL A 50 9.31 -10.04 -0.49
CA VAL A 50 8.14 -9.23 -0.87
C VAL A 50 8.01 -9.20 -2.40
N ARG A 51 6.80 -9.51 -2.87
CA ARG A 51 6.47 -9.52 -4.31
C ARG A 51 5.21 -8.72 -4.62
N ILE A 52 4.43 -8.39 -3.62
CA ILE A 52 3.18 -7.65 -3.77
C ILE A 52 3.27 -6.37 -2.94
N PHE A 53 3.07 -5.24 -3.60
CA PHE A 53 3.05 -3.92 -2.97
C PHE A 53 1.64 -3.32 -3.10
N LEU A 54 1.04 -2.99 -1.95
CA LEU A 54 -0.29 -2.43 -1.85
C LEU A 54 -0.23 -0.91 -1.74
N PHE A 55 -1.00 -0.25 -2.57
CA PHE A 55 -1.15 1.19 -2.59
C PHE A 55 -2.63 1.55 -2.44
N GLY A 56 -2.93 2.54 -1.67
CA GLY A 56 -4.32 2.97 -1.47
C GLY A 56 -4.46 4.45 -1.25
N GLY A 57 -3.36 5.10 -0.92
CA GLY A 57 -3.30 6.52 -0.67
C GLY A 57 -3.09 7.35 -1.93
N ARG A 58 -3.12 8.65 -1.70
CA ARG A 58 -2.85 9.68 -2.70
C ARG A 58 -1.76 10.62 -2.19
N SER A 59 -0.90 10.10 -1.31
CA SER A 59 0.18 10.90 -0.72
C SER A 59 1.40 10.94 -1.63
N ASP A 60 2.23 11.97 -1.42
CA ASP A 60 3.52 12.06 -2.10
C ASP A 60 4.41 10.86 -1.80
N PHE A 61 4.30 10.31 -0.58
CA PHE A 61 5.05 9.10 -0.21
C PHE A 61 4.55 7.85 -0.93
N ASP A 62 3.23 7.71 -1.14
CA ASP A 62 2.69 6.63 -1.96
C ASP A 62 3.24 6.69 -3.39
N ASP A 63 3.30 7.89 -3.95
CA ASP A 63 3.84 8.11 -5.29
C ASP A 63 5.32 7.76 -5.36
N LEU A 64 6.11 8.16 -4.36
CA LEU A 64 7.52 7.79 -4.27
C LEU A 64 7.70 6.26 -4.21
N CYS A 65 6.96 5.59 -3.34
CA CYS A 65 7.02 4.13 -3.24
C CYS A 65 6.61 3.45 -4.55
N TYR A 66 5.55 3.94 -5.19
CA TYR A 66 5.11 3.42 -6.48
C TYR A 66 6.22 3.52 -7.54
N ASP A 67 6.86 4.68 -7.63
CA ASP A 67 7.93 4.92 -8.61
C ASP A 67 9.13 4.00 -8.37
N LEU A 68 9.57 3.87 -7.11
CA LEU A 68 10.69 3.01 -6.74
C LEU A 68 10.39 1.51 -6.97
N VAL A 69 9.19 1.08 -6.63
CA VAL A 69 8.74 -0.30 -6.89
C VAL A 69 8.65 -0.56 -8.40
N THR A 70 8.16 0.42 -9.16
CA THR A 70 8.07 0.32 -10.62
C THR A 70 9.46 0.19 -11.27
N GLU A 71 10.44 0.96 -10.82
CA GLU A 71 11.82 0.81 -11.27
C GLU A 71 12.33 -0.63 -11.05
N LYS A 72 12.14 -1.17 -9.85
CA LYS A 72 12.59 -2.53 -9.51
C LYS A 72 11.87 -3.60 -10.31
N ARG A 73 10.56 -3.45 -10.48
CA ARG A 73 9.77 -4.35 -11.30
C ARG A 73 10.25 -4.39 -12.74
N ASN A 74 10.49 -3.21 -13.32
CA ASN A 74 10.90 -3.09 -14.72
C ASN A 74 12.32 -3.61 -14.96
N ALA A 75 13.21 -3.40 -13.99
CA ALA A 75 14.60 -3.89 -14.05
C ALA A 75 14.72 -5.40 -13.79
N ASN A 76 13.74 -6.00 -13.13
CA ASN A 76 13.77 -7.40 -12.71
C ASN A 76 12.44 -8.11 -13.01
N PRO A 77 12.03 -8.20 -14.28
CA PRO A 77 10.71 -8.77 -14.64
C PRO A 77 10.55 -10.23 -14.18
N GLN A 78 11.64 -10.97 -14.03
CA GLN A 78 11.64 -12.36 -13.55
C GLN A 78 11.18 -12.50 -12.10
N LEU A 79 11.24 -11.42 -11.28
CA LEU A 79 10.81 -11.46 -9.89
C LEU A 79 9.29 -11.50 -9.75
N GLY A 80 8.55 -11.10 -10.76
CA GLY A 80 7.08 -11.08 -10.71
C GLY A 80 6.49 -10.10 -9.71
N ILE A 81 7.15 -8.94 -9.51
CA ILE A 81 6.67 -7.91 -8.59
C ILE A 81 5.32 -7.37 -9.08
N LYS A 82 4.35 -7.27 -8.18
CA LYS A 82 3.01 -6.79 -8.47
C LYS A 82 2.69 -5.55 -7.65
N ARG A 83 2.14 -4.54 -8.34
CA ARG A 83 1.61 -3.33 -7.74
C ARG A 83 0.09 -3.46 -7.73
N VAL A 84 -0.50 -3.33 -6.56
CA VAL A 84 -1.95 -3.48 -6.38
C VAL A 84 -2.50 -2.20 -5.79
N PHE A 85 -3.51 -1.61 -6.42
CA PHE A 85 -4.22 -0.47 -5.87
C PHE A 85 -5.47 -0.92 -5.13
N CYS A 86 -5.64 -0.42 -3.90
CA CYS A 86 -6.75 -0.77 -3.02
C CYS A 86 -7.74 0.38 -2.92
N PHE A 87 -8.91 0.21 -3.52
CA PHE A 87 -10.00 1.18 -3.41
C PHE A 87 -10.76 1.02 -2.10
N PRO A 88 -11.27 2.12 -1.53
CA PRO A 88 -12.13 2.05 -0.35
C PRO A 88 -13.56 1.60 -0.63
N LEU A 89 -14.04 1.74 -1.87
CA LEU A 89 -15.41 1.41 -2.27
C LEU A 89 -15.41 0.43 -3.44
N GLU A 90 -16.20 -0.63 -3.34
CA GLU A 90 -16.29 -1.66 -4.37
C GLU A 90 -16.73 -1.11 -5.74
N LYS A 91 -17.63 -0.14 -5.75
CA LYS A 91 -18.07 0.52 -7.00
C LYS A 91 -16.94 1.15 -7.80
N GLN A 92 -15.85 1.54 -7.12
CA GLN A 92 -14.68 2.16 -7.76
C GLN A 92 -13.86 1.15 -8.57
N LEU A 93 -14.01 -0.14 -8.33
CA LEU A 93 -13.40 -1.18 -9.17
C LEU A 93 -13.98 -1.16 -10.59
N ARG A 94 -15.29 -0.89 -10.71
CA ARG A 94 -15.99 -0.86 -12.00
C ARG A 94 -15.88 0.51 -12.67
N LYS A 95 -15.90 1.57 -11.89
CA LYS A 95 -15.81 2.95 -12.36
C LYS A 95 -14.84 3.72 -11.50
N PRO A 96 -13.54 3.67 -11.80
CA PRO A 96 -12.55 4.43 -11.07
C PRO A 96 -12.87 5.92 -11.03
N PRO A 97 -12.63 6.59 -9.90
CA PRO A 97 -12.88 8.03 -9.79
C PRO A 97 -11.93 8.83 -10.70
N ARG A 98 -12.33 10.06 -11.03
CA ARG A 98 -11.55 10.93 -11.93
C ARG A 98 -10.13 11.21 -11.45
N TRP A 99 -9.91 11.20 -10.14
CA TRP A 99 -8.58 11.42 -9.56
C TRP A 99 -7.67 10.20 -9.72
N PHE A 100 -8.23 9.04 -9.98
CA PHE A 100 -7.43 7.84 -10.17
C PHE A 100 -6.57 8.02 -11.41
N SER A 101 -5.29 8.17 -11.17
CA SER A 101 -4.32 8.36 -12.23
C SER A 101 -4.19 7.11 -13.09
N ILE A 102 -3.86 7.29 -14.35
CA ILE A 102 -3.58 6.20 -15.29
C ILE A 102 -2.22 5.55 -14.99
N LYS A 103 -1.93 5.35 -13.71
CA LYS A 103 -0.80 4.51 -13.32
C LYS A 103 -1.14 3.06 -13.59
N GLU A 104 -0.14 2.31 -14.02
CA GLU A 104 -0.29 0.89 -14.27
C GLU A 104 -0.23 0.11 -12.95
N TYR A 105 -1.20 -0.74 -12.74
CA TYR A 105 -1.24 -1.69 -11.63
C TYR A 105 -1.52 -3.08 -12.17
N GLU A 106 -0.93 -4.10 -11.57
CA GLU A 106 -1.20 -5.48 -11.93
C GLU A 106 -2.57 -5.95 -11.44
N ALA A 107 -3.10 -5.31 -10.38
CA ALA A 107 -4.46 -5.58 -9.91
C ALA A 107 -5.08 -4.36 -9.23
N LEU A 108 -6.41 -4.31 -9.25
CA LEU A 108 -7.23 -3.35 -8.51
C LEU A 108 -8.10 -4.14 -7.54
N GLU A 109 -8.12 -3.74 -6.27
CA GLU A 109 -8.81 -4.47 -5.22
C GLU A 109 -9.66 -3.54 -4.35
N CYS A 110 -10.67 -4.10 -3.69
CA CYS A 110 -11.38 -3.46 -2.60
C CYS A 110 -11.31 -4.42 -1.40
N PRO A 111 -10.31 -4.27 -0.50
CA PRO A 111 -10.03 -5.25 0.53
C PRO A 111 -10.99 -5.23 1.72
N ALA A 112 -11.79 -4.19 1.87
CA ALA A 112 -12.77 -4.05 2.94
C ALA A 112 -14.18 -3.98 2.38
N LYS A 113 -15.18 -4.30 3.22
CA LYS A 113 -16.58 -4.16 2.83
C LYS A 113 -16.96 -2.69 2.66
N ASP A 114 -17.91 -2.42 1.78
CA ASP A 114 -18.47 -1.09 1.61
C ASP A 114 -19.14 -0.58 2.88
N PHE A 115 -18.94 0.73 3.10
CA PHE A 115 -19.59 1.51 4.15
C PHE A 115 -20.31 2.69 3.52
N ASP A 116 -21.31 3.22 4.22
CA ASP A 116 -22.11 4.32 3.70
C ASP A 116 -21.32 5.62 3.49
N TYR A 117 -20.26 5.81 4.29
CA TYR A 117 -19.42 6.99 4.22
C TYR A 117 -18.04 6.66 3.69
N TRP A 118 -17.61 7.41 2.69
CA TRP A 118 -16.34 7.19 2.00
C TRP A 118 -15.11 7.28 2.92
N TYR A 119 -15.09 8.18 3.89
CA TYR A 119 -13.96 8.29 4.82
C TYR A 119 -13.90 7.11 5.81
N THR A 120 -15.04 6.56 6.20
CA THR A 120 -15.10 5.31 6.98
C THR A 120 -14.56 4.16 6.15
N SER A 121 -14.90 4.09 4.88
CA SER A 121 -14.37 3.09 3.96
C SER A 121 -12.86 3.21 3.78
N ILE A 122 -12.31 4.43 3.72
CA ILE A 122 -10.86 4.67 3.69
C ILE A 122 -10.19 4.10 4.94
N TYR A 123 -10.73 4.37 6.10
CA TYR A 123 -10.20 3.85 7.37
C TYR A 123 -10.14 2.32 7.35
N TYR A 124 -11.24 1.65 7.06
CA TYR A 124 -11.30 0.18 7.03
C TYR A 124 -10.47 -0.43 5.90
N ARG A 125 -10.37 0.24 4.75
CA ARG A 125 -9.44 -0.17 3.71
C ARG A 125 -7.99 -0.18 4.23
N ASN A 126 -7.59 0.87 4.93
CA ASN A 126 -6.25 0.95 5.51
C ASN A 126 -6.01 -0.19 6.52
N LEU A 127 -6.97 -0.47 7.39
CA LEU A 127 -6.86 -1.58 8.34
C LEU A 127 -6.71 -2.93 7.62
N ALA A 128 -7.49 -3.15 6.57
CA ALA A 128 -7.42 -4.38 5.78
C ALA A 128 -6.07 -4.53 5.07
N MET A 129 -5.52 -3.44 4.51
CA MET A 129 -4.17 -3.45 3.94
C MET A 129 -3.13 -3.85 4.99
N ILE A 130 -3.20 -3.28 6.18
CA ILE A 130 -2.27 -3.57 7.28
C ILE A 130 -2.40 -5.03 7.74
N ASP A 131 -3.63 -5.49 7.98
CA ASP A 131 -3.87 -6.86 8.45
C ASP A 131 -3.28 -7.91 7.51
N ASN A 132 -3.21 -7.58 6.24
CA ASN A 132 -2.78 -8.48 5.21
C ASN A 132 -1.33 -8.31 4.77
N SER A 133 -0.62 -7.39 5.38
CA SER A 133 0.78 -7.12 5.05
C SER A 133 1.73 -7.82 6.01
N ASP A 134 2.86 -8.25 5.45
CA ASP A 134 3.99 -8.77 6.21
C ASP A 134 4.93 -7.64 6.65
N LEU A 135 4.97 -6.56 5.88
CA LEU A 135 5.75 -5.37 6.15
C LEU A 135 4.93 -4.13 5.81
N ILE A 136 5.05 -3.08 6.60
CA ILE A 136 4.43 -1.79 6.29
C ILE A 136 5.48 -0.69 6.35
N LEU A 137 5.58 0.09 5.27
CA LEU A 137 6.42 1.28 5.18
C LEU A 137 5.58 2.52 5.45
N PHE A 138 6.00 3.32 6.41
CA PHE A 138 5.34 4.56 6.78
C PHE A 138 6.26 5.77 6.58
N CYS A 139 5.65 6.89 6.23
CA CYS A 139 6.27 8.20 6.29
C CYS A 139 5.33 9.13 7.06
N VAL A 140 5.33 9.00 8.38
CA VAL A 140 4.37 9.67 9.25
C VAL A 140 5.04 10.24 10.49
N GLU A 141 4.52 11.38 10.91
CA GLU A 141 4.81 11.98 12.21
C GLU A 141 3.52 12.00 13.04
N GLN A 142 3.64 12.29 14.33
CA GLN A 142 2.49 12.35 15.21
C GLN A 142 1.51 13.46 14.80
N ARG A 143 0.35 13.05 14.26
CA ARG A 143 -0.77 13.93 13.90
C ARG A 143 -2.07 13.22 14.23
N GLU A 144 -2.73 13.59 15.30
CA GLU A 144 -3.89 12.85 15.82
C GLU A 144 -5.04 12.68 14.82
N ASN A 145 -5.24 13.68 13.95
CA ASN A 145 -6.31 13.64 12.95
C ASN A 145 -5.88 13.05 11.59
N SER A 146 -4.66 12.57 11.47
CA SER A 146 -4.16 11.97 10.24
C SER A 146 -4.60 10.52 10.10
N GLY A 147 -5.19 10.19 8.96
CA GLY A 147 -5.49 8.79 8.62
C GLY A 147 -4.24 7.91 8.54
N ALA A 148 -3.14 8.44 8.03
CA ALA A 148 -1.86 7.73 7.97
C ALA A 148 -1.28 7.47 9.37
N TYR A 149 -1.37 8.42 10.29
CA TYR A 149 -0.91 8.22 11.66
C TYR A 149 -1.81 7.23 12.43
N LYS A 150 -3.12 7.26 12.21
CA LYS A 150 -4.04 6.25 12.77
C LYS A 150 -3.69 4.84 12.26
N ALA A 151 -3.38 4.71 10.98
CA ALA A 151 -2.92 3.46 10.39
C ALA A 151 -1.61 2.98 11.05
N TYR A 152 -0.65 3.88 11.25
CA TYR A 152 0.61 3.59 11.93
C TYR A 152 0.38 3.04 13.34
N ARG A 153 -0.44 3.70 14.13
CA ARG A 153 -0.79 3.24 15.49
C ARG A 153 -1.46 1.88 15.47
N TYR A 154 -2.34 1.64 14.52
CA TYR A 154 -2.99 0.34 14.37
C TYR A 154 -1.97 -0.76 14.06
N ALA A 155 -1.06 -0.52 13.14
CA ALA A 155 -0.01 -1.49 12.78
C ALA A 155 0.87 -1.84 13.99
N LEU A 156 1.25 -0.84 14.80
CA LEU A 156 2.00 -1.07 16.04
C LEU A 156 1.19 -1.90 17.05
N LYS A 157 -0.09 -1.59 17.21
CA LYS A 157 -0.97 -2.35 18.11
C LYS A 157 -1.12 -3.81 17.68
N LYS A 158 -1.07 -4.07 16.38
CA LYS A 158 -1.14 -5.42 15.81
C LYS A 158 0.22 -6.13 15.74
N HIS A 159 1.26 -5.52 16.29
CA HIS A 159 2.63 -6.06 16.30
C HIS A 159 3.13 -6.40 14.88
N LYS A 160 2.76 -5.60 13.90
CA LYS A 160 3.24 -5.75 12.53
C LYS A 160 4.70 -5.32 12.40
N CYS A 161 5.39 -5.85 11.42
CA CYS A 161 6.70 -5.36 11.02
C CYS A 161 6.53 -4.00 10.34
N VAL A 162 7.06 -2.95 10.95
CA VAL A 162 6.85 -1.57 10.53
C VAL A 162 8.18 -0.86 10.41
N VAL A 163 8.35 -0.09 9.34
CA VAL A 163 9.46 0.85 9.18
C VAL A 163 8.86 2.23 8.91
N ASN A 164 9.20 3.20 9.76
CA ASN A 164 8.78 4.59 9.58
C ASN A 164 9.98 5.45 9.14
N MET A 165 9.86 6.06 7.97
CA MET A 165 10.94 6.84 7.37
C MET A 165 11.26 8.14 8.13
N LEU A 166 10.34 8.62 8.96
CA LEU A 166 10.52 9.85 9.74
C LEU A 166 11.01 9.61 11.18
N VAL A 167 11.37 8.39 11.49
CA VAL A 167 11.87 8.03 12.83
C VAL A 167 13.29 7.50 12.77
#